data_4f9f1f1fb6591f7447414fc2a45c23d9
#
_entry.id   4f9f1f1fb6591f7447414fc2a45c23d9
#
_cell.length_a   1.000
_cell.length_b   1.000
_cell.length_c   1.000
_cell.angle_alpha   90.00
_cell.angle_beta   90.00
_cell.angle_gamma   90.00
#
_symmetry.space_group_name_H-M   'P 1'
#
loop_
_entity.id
_entity.type
_entity.pdbx_description
1 polymer ?
#
loop_
_entity_poly.entity_id
_entity_poly.type
_entity_poly.pdbx_seq_one_letter_code
_entity_poly.pdbx_strand_id
1 'polypeptide(L)'
;LGLSYLQRASLPREHGFRNRLSYERRWLDNRGSDDSYGRALWGLGTLAARSSDVGLKEAAHKLFWSNYRLQSPHPRSIVYALLGAVEMAELDKSVDLENQIRKWADQLAGPSPVNSRGGWMWPDPRLTYDNARYPEALMGAGIVLSDQRLIKDGLALLVWLVDIESTPEGHFSWTPVGGRSVANLEPGFDQQPLEGWAMIDAASVAALLDGPHWLGVAERARSWFLGQNDTGHLMVDTETGAGFDGLTENGPNRNRGAESTLAAVAAMSRADAGAQRV
;
A
#
# COMPACT_ATOMS: atom_id res chain seq x y z
N LEU A 1 -11.38 -16.03 9.00
CA LEU A 1 -12.19 -15.93 7.78
C LEU A 1 -11.33 -15.62 6.53
N GLY A 2 -10.52 -14.55 6.51
CA GLY A 2 -9.75 -14.14 5.34
C GLY A 2 -8.81 -15.23 4.79
N LEU A 3 -8.03 -15.88 5.65
CA LEU A 3 -7.13 -16.95 5.22
C LEU A 3 -7.89 -18.14 4.62
N SER A 4 -9.03 -18.54 5.21
CA SER A 4 -9.86 -19.64 4.67
C SER A 4 -10.45 -19.29 3.30
N TYR A 5 -10.76 -18.01 3.06
CA TYR A 5 -11.16 -17.52 1.74
C TYR A 5 -10.01 -17.67 0.74
N LEU A 6 -8.81 -17.17 1.08
CA LEU A 6 -7.64 -17.26 0.21
C LEU A 6 -7.24 -18.71 -0.10
N GLN A 7 -7.32 -19.60 0.89
CA GLN A 7 -7.07 -21.04 0.67
C GLN A 7 -8.01 -21.65 -0.38
N ARG A 8 -9.31 -21.28 -0.35
CA ARG A 8 -10.29 -21.73 -1.33
C ARG A 8 -10.18 -21.05 -2.68
N ALA A 9 -9.74 -19.78 -2.69
CA ALA A 9 -9.55 -18.98 -3.89
C ALA A 9 -8.27 -19.34 -4.64
N SER A 10 -7.29 -19.95 -3.99
CA SER A 10 -5.97 -20.25 -4.53
C SER A 10 -6.02 -21.19 -5.73
N LEU A 11 -5.23 -20.85 -6.75
CA LEU A 11 -5.02 -21.58 -7.99
C LEU A 11 -3.52 -21.92 -8.16
N PRO A 12 -2.96 -22.83 -7.36
CA PRO A 12 -1.50 -23.04 -7.29
C PRO A 12 -0.86 -23.44 -8.62
N ARG A 13 -1.58 -24.14 -9.49
CA ARG A 13 -1.09 -24.55 -10.82
C ARG A 13 -1.05 -23.40 -11.83
N GLU A 14 -1.91 -22.40 -11.64
CA GLU A 14 -2.06 -21.25 -12.52
C GLU A 14 -1.41 -20.00 -11.93
N HIS A 15 -0.84 -20.12 -10.73
CA HIS A 15 -0.29 -19.02 -9.94
C HIS A 15 -1.26 -17.84 -9.87
N GLY A 16 -2.27 -17.94 -9.00
CA GLY A 16 -3.28 -16.91 -8.87
C GLY A 16 -4.33 -17.23 -7.83
N PHE A 17 -5.29 -16.33 -7.74
CA PHE A 17 -6.46 -16.46 -6.88
C PHE A 17 -7.71 -16.10 -7.65
N ARG A 18 -8.82 -16.73 -7.32
CA ARG A 18 -10.16 -16.24 -7.68
C ARG A 18 -10.50 -15.05 -6.78
N ASN A 19 -11.34 -14.14 -7.27
CA ASN A 19 -11.64 -12.91 -6.54
C ASN A 19 -13.11 -12.79 -6.15
N ARG A 20 -14.02 -13.33 -6.94
CA ARG A 20 -15.45 -13.09 -6.76
C ARG A 20 -16.22 -14.35 -6.43
N LEU A 21 -16.89 -14.33 -5.26
CA LEU A 21 -17.76 -15.38 -4.79
C LEU A 21 -19.20 -14.87 -4.73
N SER A 22 -20.17 -15.62 -5.28
CA SER A 22 -21.59 -15.28 -5.14
C SER A 22 -22.08 -15.48 -3.72
N TYR A 23 -23.30 -14.98 -3.42
CA TYR A 23 -23.96 -15.22 -2.16
C TYR A 23 -24.18 -16.73 -1.88
N GLU A 24 -24.46 -17.53 -2.94
CA GLU A 24 -24.56 -18.99 -2.87
C GLU A 24 -23.20 -19.71 -2.83
N ARG A 25 -22.12 -18.96 -2.62
CA ARG A 25 -20.74 -19.47 -2.53
C ARG A 25 -20.26 -20.19 -3.79
N ARG A 26 -20.68 -19.72 -4.98
CA ARG A 26 -20.15 -20.13 -6.29
C ARG A 26 -19.15 -19.11 -6.79
N TRP A 27 -18.03 -19.58 -7.32
CA TRP A 27 -17.05 -18.70 -7.95
C TRP A 27 -17.65 -18.07 -9.22
N LEU A 28 -17.53 -16.76 -9.34
CA LEU A 28 -18.02 -15.97 -10.48
C LEU A 28 -16.90 -15.66 -11.49
N ASP A 29 -15.68 -16.01 -11.14
CA ASP A 29 -14.50 -15.86 -11.98
C ASP A 29 -13.66 -17.15 -11.98
N ASN A 30 -12.97 -17.40 -13.08
CA ASN A 30 -12.00 -18.50 -13.17
C ASN A 30 -10.67 -18.08 -12.53
N ARG A 31 -10.27 -16.80 -12.69
CA ARG A 31 -9.11 -16.15 -12.10
C ARG A 31 -9.46 -14.70 -11.82
N GLY A 32 -9.00 -14.18 -10.68
CA GLY A 32 -9.12 -12.77 -10.32
C GLY A 32 -8.12 -11.90 -11.07
N SER A 33 -8.17 -10.60 -10.80
CA SER A 33 -7.22 -9.62 -11.34
C SER A 33 -5.82 -9.82 -10.76
N ASP A 34 -4.80 -9.33 -11.47
CA ASP A 34 -3.43 -9.31 -10.94
C ASP A 34 -3.32 -8.43 -9.69
N ASP A 35 -4.14 -7.37 -9.59
CA ASP A 35 -4.23 -6.53 -8.38
C ASP A 35 -4.66 -7.35 -7.16
N SER A 36 -5.75 -8.12 -7.28
CA SER A 36 -6.21 -8.99 -6.19
C SER A 36 -5.19 -10.08 -5.85
N TYR A 37 -4.44 -10.54 -6.84
CA TYR A 37 -3.35 -11.49 -6.62
C TYR A 37 -2.21 -10.87 -5.82
N GLY A 38 -1.72 -9.68 -6.21
CA GLY A 38 -0.68 -8.96 -5.48
C GLY A 38 -1.10 -8.68 -4.03
N ARG A 39 -2.32 -8.17 -3.81
CA ARG A 39 -2.88 -7.93 -2.47
C ARG A 39 -3.00 -9.21 -1.64
N ALA A 40 -3.33 -10.35 -2.25
CA ALA A 40 -3.35 -11.64 -1.56
C ALA A 40 -1.96 -12.04 -1.08
N LEU A 41 -0.92 -11.86 -1.90
CA LEU A 41 0.47 -12.11 -1.50
C LEU A 41 0.91 -11.17 -0.38
N TRP A 42 0.55 -9.88 -0.45
CA TRP A 42 0.84 -8.94 0.64
C TRP A 42 0.20 -9.38 1.95
N GLY A 43 -1.10 -9.66 1.95
CA GLY A 43 -1.80 -10.14 3.15
C GLY A 43 -1.23 -11.46 3.70
N LEU A 44 -0.81 -12.39 2.84
CA LEU A 44 -0.20 -13.66 3.24
C LEU A 44 1.18 -13.45 3.85
N GLY A 45 2.04 -12.60 3.24
CA GLY A 45 3.35 -12.26 3.78
C GLY A 45 3.23 -11.60 5.15
N THR A 46 2.36 -10.59 5.27
CA THR A 46 2.10 -9.90 6.53
C THR A 46 1.56 -10.85 7.61
N LEU A 47 0.60 -11.72 7.27
CA LEU A 47 0.05 -12.68 8.23
C LEU A 47 1.11 -13.69 8.70
N ALA A 48 1.94 -14.18 7.79
CA ALA A 48 3.03 -15.08 8.13
C ALA A 48 4.06 -14.41 9.05
N ALA A 49 4.44 -13.16 8.79
CA ALA A 49 5.41 -12.43 9.59
C ALA A 49 4.85 -12.00 10.96
N ARG A 50 3.64 -11.47 11.01
CA ARG A 50 3.12 -10.70 12.15
C ARG A 50 2.15 -11.45 13.07
N SER A 51 1.54 -12.57 12.62
CA SER A 51 0.58 -13.30 13.48
C SER A 51 1.27 -13.86 14.71
N SER A 52 0.58 -13.82 15.86
CA SER A 52 0.96 -14.55 17.06
C SER A 52 0.50 -16.03 17.05
N ASP A 53 -0.47 -16.38 16.20
CA ASP A 53 -0.98 -17.75 16.05
C ASP A 53 -0.07 -18.54 15.08
N VAL A 54 0.55 -19.59 15.60
CA VAL A 54 1.49 -20.45 14.86
C VAL A 54 0.82 -21.14 13.67
N GLY A 55 -0.42 -21.62 13.84
CA GLY A 55 -1.16 -22.30 12.77
C GLY A 55 -1.51 -21.35 11.61
N LEU A 56 -1.87 -20.10 11.93
CA LEU A 56 -2.11 -19.07 10.90
C LEU A 56 -0.81 -18.69 10.19
N LYS A 57 0.32 -18.55 10.90
CA LYS A 57 1.65 -18.29 10.31
C LYS A 57 2.03 -19.36 9.30
N GLU A 58 2.00 -20.61 9.72
CA GLU A 58 2.39 -21.75 8.87
C GLU A 58 1.49 -21.87 7.63
N ALA A 59 0.17 -21.71 7.83
CA ALA A 59 -0.77 -21.79 6.72
C ALA A 59 -0.60 -20.63 5.72
N ALA A 60 -0.36 -19.42 6.21
CA ALA A 60 -0.08 -18.25 5.37
C ALA A 60 1.25 -18.40 4.62
N HIS A 61 2.31 -18.82 5.30
CA HIS A 61 3.62 -19.12 4.72
C HIS A 61 3.50 -20.14 3.58
N LYS A 62 2.87 -21.28 3.83
CA LYS A 62 2.66 -22.33 2.81
C LYS A 62 1.88 -21.81 1.60
N LEU A 63 0.84 -21.01 1.84
CA LEU A 63 -0.01 -20.49 0.76
C LEU A 63 0.71 -19.41 -0.04
N PHE A 64 1.52 -18.57 0.60
CA PHE A 64 2.40 -17.60 -0.08
C PHE A 64 3.35 -18.33 -1.04
N TRP A 65 4.11 -19.30 -0.57
CA TRP A 65 5.07 -20.06 -1.38
C TRP A 65 4.41 -20.83 -2.53
N SER A 66 3.17 -21.28 -2.35
CA SER A 66 2.42 -21.94 -3.43
C SER A 66 2.03 -20.98 -4.56
N ASN A 67 2.09 -19.66 -4.32
CA ASN A 67 1.58 -18.63 -5.23
C ASN A 67 2.57 -17.48 -5.50
N TYR A 68 3.80 -17.48 -5.00
CA TYR A 68 4.71 -16.31 -5.00
C TYR A 68 5.26 -15.88 -6.37
N ARG A 69 4.88 -16.55 -7.46
CA ARG A 69 5.41 -16.31 -8.81
C ARG A 69 4.53 -15.41 -9.68
N LEU A 70 3.97 -14.35 -9.10
CA LEU A 70 3.22 -13.37 -9.86
C LEU A 70 4.06 -12.79 -11.01
N GLN A 71 3.48 -12.82 -12.21
CA GLN A 71 3.96 -12.08 -13.38
C GLN A 71 2.80 -11.18 -13.83
N SER A 72 3.06 -9.88 -13.90
CA SER A 72 2.05 -8.89 -14.27
C SER A 72 2.71 -7.74 -15.03
N PRO A 73 2.06 -7.23 -16.09
CA PRO A 73 2.46 -5.98 -16.70
C PRO A 73 2.04 -4.74 -15.89
N HIS A 74 1.25 -4.94 -14.83
CA HIS A 74 0.70 -3.87 -14.01
C HIS A 74 1.60 -3.61 -12.79
N PRO A 75 2.32 -2.48 -12.73
CA PRO A 75 3.26 -2.19 -11.65
C PRO A 75 2.63 -2.28 -10.26
N ARG A 76 1.38 -1.83 -10.09
CA ARG A 76 0.67 -1.86 -8.81
C ARG A 76 0.55 -3.28 -8.23
N SER A 77 0.25 -4.25 -9.09
CA SER A 77 0.16 -5.67 -8.66
C SER A 77 1.51 -6.19 -8.16
N ILE A 78 2.60 -5.77 -8.81
CA ILE A 78 3.97 -6.11 -8.40
C ILE A 78 4.34 -5.42 -7.09
N VAL A 79 3.94 -4.15 -6.89
CA VAL A 79 4.13 -3.43 -5.62
C VAL A 79 3.57 -4.23 -4.44
N TYR A 80 2.33 -4.69 -4.52
CA TYR A 80 1.72 -5.47 -3.45
C TYR A 80 2.41 -6.82 -3.23
N ALA A 81 2.76 -7.52 -4.31
CA ALA A 81 3.49 -8.78 -4.20
C ALA A 81 4.87 -8.58 -3.55
N LEU A 82 5.56 -7.48 -3.90
CA LEU A 82 6.85 -7.12 -3.33
C LEU A 82 6.74 -6.78 -1.84
N LEU A 83 5.73 -6.02 -1.41
CA LEU A 83 5.46 -5.76 0.00
C LEU A 83 5.27 -7.07 0.79
N GLY A 84 4.51 -8.01 0.23
CA GLY A 84 4.34 -9.33 0.84
C GLY A 84 5.64 -10.14 0.95
N ALA A 85 6.50 -10.06 -0.06
CA ALA A 85 7.80 -10.74 -0.05
C ALA A 85 8.79 -10.08 0.94
N VAL A 86 8.76 -8.76 1.07
CA VAL A 86 9.54 -8.01 2.07
C VAL A 86 9.16 -8.44 3.49
N GLU A 87 7.87 -8.57 3.79
CA GLU A 87 7.41 -9.11 5.08
C GLU A 87 7.86 -10.56 5.29
N MET A 88 7.74 -11.41 4.26
CA MET A 88 8.21 -12.80 4.32
C MET A 88 9.71 -12.91 4.60
N ALA A 89 10.52 -11.96 4.12
CA ALA A 89 11.96 -11.95 4.34
C ALA A 89 12.36 -11.77 5.82
N GLU A 90 11.45 -11.43 6.72
CA GLU A 90 11.71 -11.50 8.17
C GLU A 90 11.86 -12.94 8.67
N LEU A 91 11.15 -13.88 8.04
CA LEU A 91 11.11 -15.30 8.43
C LEU A 91 11.98 -16.19 7.55
N ASP A 92 12.11 -15.84 6.30
CA ASP A 92 12.74 -16.67 5.27
C ASP A 92 13.87 -15.90 4.58
N LYS A 93 15.08 -16.40 4.71
CA LYS A 93 16.29 -15.83 4.11
C LYS A 93 16.77 -16.68 2.91
N SER A 94 15.85 -17.38 2.26
CA SER A 94 16.20 -18.20 1.11
C SER A 94 16.62 -17.34 -0.09
N VAL A 95 17.57 -17.87 -0.84
CA VAL A 95 18.03 -17.25 -2.09
C VAL A 95 16.90 -17.12 -3.12
N ASP A 96 15.93 -18.04 -3.09
CA ASP A 96 14.76 -17.99 -3.99
C ASP A 96 13.88 -16.78 -3.70
N LEU A 97 13.65 -16.46 -2.42
CA LEU A 97 12.89 -15.28 -2.04
C LEU A 97 13.64 -13.99 -2.39
N GLU A 98 14.93 -13.91 -2.09
CA GLU A 98 15.75 -12.75 -2.45
C GLU A 98 15.80 -12.52 -3.96
N ASN A 99 15.94 -13.56 -4.76
CA ASN A 99 15.90 -13.46 -6.22
C ASN A 99 14.53 -12.97 -6.72
N GLN A 100 13.45 -13.41 -6.09
CA GLN A 100 12.10 -12.94 -6.46
C GLN A 100 11.87 -11.49 -6.07
N ILE A 101 12.32 -11.07 -4.88
CA ILE A 101 12.29 -9.66 -4.44
C ILE A 101 13.08 -8.80 -5.43
N ARG A 102 14.30 -9.20 -5.80
CA ARG A 102 15.14 -8.48 -6.77
C ARG A 102 14.44 -8.36 -8.13
N LYS A 103 13.88 -9.44 -8.64
CA LYS A 103 13.17 -9.46 -9.91
C LYS A 103 12.00 -8.46 -9.93
N TRP A 104 11.19 -8.42 -8.87
CA TRP A 104 10.07 -7.49 -8.76
C TRP A 104 10.54 -6.04 -8.55
N ALA A 105 11.55 -5.83 -7.71
CA ALA A 105 12.13 -4.51 -7.52
C ALA A 105 12.72 -3.94 -8.80
N ASP A 106 13.46 -4.73 -9.58
CA ASP A 106 14.03 -4.31 -10.87
C ASP A 106 12.96 -4.02 -11.93
N GLN A 107 11.82 -4.73 -11.88
CA GLN A 107 10.65 -4.42 -12.74
C GLN A 107 10.03 -3.06 -12.38
N LEU A 108 10.05 -2.68 -11.10
CA LEU A 108 9.52 -1.41 -10.60
C LEU A 108 10.53 -0.26 -10.75
N ALA A 109 11.82 -0.54 -10.60
CA ALA A 109 12.89 0.43 -10.80
C ALA A 109 13.02 0.74 -12.30
N GLY A 110 12.09 1.51 -12.81
CA GLY A 110 12.12 2.06 -14.17
C GLY A 110 13.31 3.01 -14.38
N PRO A 111 13.45 3.64 -15.56
CA PRO A 111 14.48 4.64 -15.80
C PRO A 111 14.41 5.69 -14.69
N SER A 112 15.58 5.93 -14.05
CA SER A 112 15.71 6.79 -12.88
C SER A 112 14.80 8.03 -12.97
N PRO A 113 13.99 8.32 -11.95
CA PRO A 113 13.13 9.50 -11.90
C PRO A 113 13.88 10.81 -12.20
N VAL A 114 15.17 10.87 -11.89
CA VAL A 114 16.06 12.01 -12.14
C VAL A 114 16.13 12.43 -13.61
N ASN A 115 15.76 11.55 -14.54
CA ASN A 115 15.79 11.82 -15.98
C ASN A 115 14.41 12.12 -16.59
N SER A 116 13.36 12.25 -15.77
CA SER A 116 12.02 12.50 -16.26
C SER A 116 11.88 13.94 -16.79
N ARG A 117 11.47 14.08 -18.05
CA ARG A 117 11.18 15.39 -18.66
C ARG A 117 10.00 16.04 -17.92
N GLY A 118 10.15 17.32 -17.56
CA GLY A 118 9.06 18.12 -16.98
C GLY A 118 8.78 17.90 -15.49
N GLY A 119 9.69 17.29 -14.72
CA GLY A 119 9.53 17.13 -13.26
C GLY A 119 8.59 15.99 -12.83
N TRP A 120 8.03 15.23 -13.78
CA TRP A 120 7.23 14.05 -13.47
C TRP A 120 8.13 12.87 -13.08
N MET A 121 8.11 12.49 -11.82
CA MET A 121 8.98 11.43 -11.29
C MET A 121 8.29 10.07 -11.18
N TRP A 122 6.94 10.04 -11.34
CA TRP A 122 6.18 8.80 -11.24
C TRP A 122 6.50 7.86 -12.40
N PRO A 123 6.67 6.54 -12.16
CA PRO A 123 7.02 5.58 -13.21
C PRO A 123 5.90 5.33 -14.22
N ASP A 124 4.65 5.58 -13.83
CA ASP A 124 3.49 5.49 -14.72
C ASP A 124 3.08 6.87 -15.25
N PRO A 125 2.35 6.97 -16.37
CA PRO A 125 1.83 8.24 -16.88
C PRO A 125 0.85 8.94 -15.93
N ARG A 126 0.35 8.23 -14.93
CA ARG A 126 -0.67 8.72 -13.99
C ARG A 126 -0.42 8.20 -12.58
N LEU A 127 -0.66 9.06 -11.59
CA LEU A 127 -1.02 8.65 -10.24
C LEU A 127 -2.45 8.10 -10.27
N THR A 128 -2.71 7.02 -9.56
CA THR A 128 -4.05 6.42 -9.50
C THR A 128 -4.53 6.25 -8.07
N TYR A 129 -4.19 5.17 -7.41
CA TYR A 129 -4.60 4.86 -6.04
C TYR A 129 -3.46 4.17 -5.30
N ASP A 130 -3.50 4.24 -3.95
CA ASP A 130 -2.55 3.56 -3.05
C ASP A 130 -1.09 3.90 -3.43
N ASN A 131 -0.86 5.19 -3.76
CA ASN A 131 0.35 5.62 -4.44
C ASN A 131 1.60 5.43 -3.58
N ALA A 132 1.54 5.74 -2.29
CA ALA A 132 2.69 5.66 -1.41
C ALA A 132 3.19 4.21 -1.17
N ARG A 133 2.43 3.18 -1.54
CA ARG A 133 2.88 1.78 -1.52
C ARG A 133 4.05 1.53 -2.48
N TYR A 134 4.14 2.31 -3.55
CA TYR A 134 5.22 2.16 -4.52
C TYR A 134 6.59 2.49 -3.92
N PRO A 135 6.83 3.71 -3.39
CA PRO A 135 8.08 4.01 -2.69
C PRO A 135 8.31 3.14 -1.47
N GLU A 136 7.27 2.76 -0.71
CA GLU A 136 7.37 1.83 0.40
C GLU A 136 7.98 0.48 -0.02
N ALA A 137 7.48 -0.10 -1.11
CA ALA A 137 7.96 -1.39 -1.63
C ALA A 137 9.42 -1.32 -2.11
N LEU A 138 9.82 -0.22 -2.77
CA LEU A 138 11.21 -0.02 -3.18
C LEU A 138 12.15 0.11 -1.98
N MET A 139 11.79 0.92 -0.98
CA MET A 139 12.57 1.07 0.25
C MET A 139 12.69 -0.27 1.01
N GLY A 140 11.57 -0.98 1.16
CA GLY A 140 11.54 -2.29 1.81
C GLY A 140 12.42 -3.32 1.11
N ALA A 141 12.33 -3.39 -0.23
CA ALA A 141 13.22 -4.26 -1.02
C ALA A 141 14.68 -3.86 -0.87
N GLY A 142 14.98 -2.56 -0.86
CA GLY A 142 16.33 -2.04 -0.65
C GLY A 142 16.91 -2.44 0.72
N ILE A 143 16.09 -2.45 1.77
CA ILE A 143 16.49 -2.94 3.10
C ILE A 143 16.85 -4.44 3.04
N VAL A 144 15.95 -5.26 2.49
CA VAL A 144 16.14 -6.72 2.44
C VAL A 144 17.36 -7.10 1.61
N LEU A 145 17.54 -6.44 0.46
CA LEU A 145 18.62 -6.73 -0.49
C LEU A 145 19.92 -5.98 -0.18
N SER A 146 19.95 -5.12 0.84
CA SER A 146 21.06 -4.18 1.12
C SER A 146 21.43 -3.32 -0.11
N ASP A 147 20.42 -2.94 -0.90
CA ASP A 147 20.58 -2.17 -2.14
C ASP A 147 20.26 -0.69 -1.91
N GLN A 148 21.33 0.12 -1.77
CA GLN A 148 21.22 1.56 -1.54
C GLN A 148 20.59 2.34 -2.71
N ARG A 149 20.62 1.79 -3.93
CA ARG A 149 19.96 2.39 -5.09
C ARG A 149 18.43 2.37 -4.92
N LEU A 150 17.89 1.21 -4.57
CA LEU A 150 16.44 1.05 -4.32
C LEU A 150 15.96 1.93 -3.18
N ILE A 151 16.76 2.04 -2.11
CA ILE A 151 16.44 2.94 -0.97
C ILE A 151 16.37 4.40 -1.45
N LYS A 152 17.37 4.87 -2.17
CA LYS A 152 17.42 6.25 -2.68
C LYS A 152 16.29 6.54 -3.67
N ASP A 153 16.01 5.61 -4.57
CA ASP A 153 14.93 5.74 -5.56
C ASP A 153 13.57 5.81 -4.85
N GLY A 154 13.33 4.97 -3.84
CA GLY A 154 12.11 4.99 -3.03
C GLY A 154 11.95 6.29 -2.24
N LEU A 155 13.00 6.76 -1.56
CA LEU A 155 12.98 8.03 -0.82
C LEU A 155 12.71 9.22 -1.75
N ALA A 156 13.39 9.29 -2.89
CA ALA A 156 13.20 10.38 -3.86
C ALA A 156 11.76 10.41 -4.40
N LEU A 157 11.21 9.23 -4.68
CA LEU A 157 9.82 9.10 -5.15
C LEU A 157 8.82 9.50 -4.06
N LEU A 158 9.09 9.16 -2.79
CA LEU A 158 8.22 9.54 -1.68
C LEU A 158 8.27 11.05 -1.42
N VAL A 159 9.46 11.68 -1.48
CA VAL A 159 9.61 13.15 -1.39
C VAL A 159 8.75 13.84 -2.44
N TRP A 160 8.87 13.39 -3.70
CA TRP A 160 8.10 13.95 -4.80
C TRP A 160 6.59 13.75 -4.61
N LEU A 161 6.15 12.57 -4.15
CA LEU A 161 4.74 12.29 -3.91
C LEU A 161 4.16 13.16 -2.79
N VAL A 162 4.91 13.35 -1.70
CA VAL A 162 4.55 14.25 -0.60
C VAL A 162 4.36 15.68 -1.09
N ASP A 163 5.25 16.16 -1.98
CA ASP A 163 5.14 17.49 -2.56
C ASP A 163 3.87 17.63 -3.41
N ILE A 164 3.61 16.68 -4.31
CA ILE A 164 2.45 16.68 -5.21
C ILE A 164 1.11 16.58 -4.45
N GLU A 165 1.07 15.87 -3.33
CA GLU A 165 -0.14 15.67 -2.54
C GLU A 165 -0.27 16.62 -1.34
N SER A 166 0.66 17.57 -1.18
CA SER A 166 0.56 18.63 -0.17
C SER A 166 -0.08 19.90 -0.72
N THR A 167 -0.96 20.50 0.07
CA THR A 167 -1.50 21.83 -0.24
C THR A 167 -0.59 22.95 0.28
N PRO A 168 -0.71 24.18 -0.22
CA PRO A 168 -0.01 25.35 0.34
C PRO A 168 -0.30 25.57 1.83
N GLU A 169 -1.47 25.18 2.31
CA GLU A 169 -1.90 25.27 3.71
C GLU A 169 -1.25 24.20 4.60
N GLY A 170 -0.59 23.19 4.00
CA GLY A 170 0.20 22.19 4.69
C GLY A 170 -0.52 20.87 5.00
N HIS A 171 -1.80 20.71 4.68
CA HIS A 171 -2.48 19.42 4.77
C HIS A 171 -2.32 18.59 3.49
N PHE A 172 -2.66 17.32 3.54
CA PHE A 172 -2.71 16.47 2.37
C PHE A 172 -4.03 16.64 1.61
N SER A 173 -3.91 16.72 0.28
CA SER A 173 -4.99 16.58 -0.71
C SER A 173 -4.66 15.38 -1.58
N TRP A 174 -5.27 14.25 -1.27
CA TRP A 174 -4.90 12.98 -1.94
C TRP A 174 -5.25 12.99 -3.42
N THR A 175 -4.52 12.18 -4.18
CA THR A 175 -4.85 11.91 -5.57
C THR A 175 -6.31 11.44 -5.67
N PRO A 176 -7.18 12.13 -6.43
CA PRO A 176 -8.61 11.81 -6.49
C PRO A 176 -8.90 10.56 -7.32
N VAL A 177 -10.10 10.04 -7.22
CA VAL A 177 -10.63 9.07 -8.20
C VAL A 177 -10.53 9.69 -9.60
N GLY A 178 -9.95 8.95 -10.54
CA GLY A 178 -9.59 9.49 -11.85
C GLY A 178 -8.11 9.84 -11.97
N GLY A 179 -7.41 10.02 -10.85
CA GLY A 179 -5.96 10.16 -10.79
C GLY A 179 -5.43 11.54 -11.19
N ARG A 180 -4.11 11.73 -11.02
CA ARG A 180 -3.36 12.90 -11.52
C ARG A 180 -2.42 12.48 -12.65
N SER A 181 -2.03 13.42 -13.50
CA SER A 181 -1.09 13.19 -14.60
C SER A 181 -0.23 14.42 -14.84
N VAL A 182 0.82 14.29 -15.67
CA VAL A 182 1.64 15.44 -16.12
C VAL A 182 0.78 16.59 -16.68
N ALA A 183 -0.32 16.27 -17.34
CA ALA A 183 -1.21 17.28 -17.93
C ALA A 183 -2.20 17.88 -16.95
N ASN A 184 -2.43 17.23 -15.79
CA ASN A 184 -3.34 17.68 -14.76
C ASN A 184 -2.87 17.22 -13.38
N LEU A 185 -2.28 18.14 -12.63
CA LEU A 185 -1.82 17.96 -11.24
C LEU A 185 -2.77 18.58 -10.22
N GLU A 186 -3.86 19.19 -10.68
CA GLU A 186 -4.79 19.87 -9.79
C GLU A 186 -5.37 18.95 -8.71
N PRO A 187 -5.54 19.45 -7.48
CA PRO A 187 -6.32 18.77 -6.45
C PRO A 187 -7.73 18.44 -6.92
N GLY A 188 -8.35 17.43 -6.33
CA GLY A 188 -9.70 17.04 -6.71
C GLY A 188 -10.34 16.07 -5.73
N PHE A 189 -11.52 15.61 -6.08
CA PHE A 189 -12.35 14.67 -5.34
C PHE A 189 -12.73 13.49 -6.26
N ASP A 190 -13.10 12.30 -5.78
CA ASP A 190 -13.13 11.76 -4.42
C ASP A 190 -11.71 11.41 -3.95
N GLN A 191 -11.38 11.71 -2.70
CA GLN A 191 -10.11 11.28 -2.09
C GLN A 191 -10.36 10.08 -1.19
N GLN A 192 -9.57 9.05 -1.34
CA GLN A 192 -9.79 7.77 -0.64
C GLN A 192 -8.92 7.62 0.61
N PRO A 193 -9.46 7.11 1.73
CA PRO A 193 -8.73 6.90 2.98
C PRO A 193 -7.50 6.01 2.86
N LEU A 194 -7.49 5.11 1.89
CA LEU A 194 -6.36 4.21 1.68
C LEU A 194 -5.06 4.95 1.32
N GLU A 195 -5.14 6.14 0.72
CA GLU A 195 -3.96 6.97 0.44
C GLU A 195 -3.28 7.44 1.73
N GLY A 196 -4.07 7.86 2.71
CA GLY A 196 -3.58 8.26 4.02
C GLY A 196 -2.89 7.11 4.76
N TRP A 197 -3.48 5.92 4.74
CA TRP A 197 -2.84 4.73 5.31
C TRP A 197 -1.53 4.39 4.59
N ALA A 198 -1.51 4.38 3.27
CA ALA A 198 -0.31 4.11 2.49
C ALA A 198 0.81 5.11 2.79
N MET A 199 0.49 6.40 2.91
CA MET A 199 1.45 7.44 3.24
C MET A 199 2.04 7.27 4.65
N ILE A 200 1.22 6.90 5.64
CA ILE A 200 1.69 6.64 7.01
C ILE A 200 2.70 5.49 7.01
N ASP A 201 2.43 4.41 6.29
CA ASP A 201 3.31 3.25 6.23
C ASP A 201 4.62 3.58 5.52
N ALA A 202 4.57 4.21 4.34
CA ALA A 202 5.74 4.62 3.60
C ALA A 202 6.62 5.61 4.39
N ALA A 203 6.02 6.61 5.04
CA ALA A 203 6.73 7.55 5.89
C ALA A 203 7.36 6.88 7.12
N SER A 204 6.70 5.86 7.68
CA SER A 204 7.26 5.07 8.78
C SER A 204 8.51 4.30 8.37
N VAL A 205 8.54 3.72 7.17
CA VAL A 205 9.73 3.07 6.61
C VAL A 205 10.82 4.10 6.33
N ALA A 206 10.47 5.25 5.74
CA ALA A 206 11.41 6.33 5.47
C ALA A 206 12.05 6.88 6.76
N ALA A 207 11.31 6.94 7.88
CA ALA A 207 11.83 7.36 9.17
C ALA A 207 12.97 6.47 9.69
N LEU A 208 12.96 5.18 9.37
CA LEU A 208 14.05 4.25 9.73
C LEU A 208 15.31 4.46 8.87
N LEU A 209 15.16 5.01 7.67
CA LEU A 209 16.23 5.11 6.67
C LEU A 209 16.87 6.50 6.59
N ASP A 210 16.07 7.54 6.77
CA ASP A 210 16.46 8.95 6.49
C ASP A 210 16.19 9.88 7.67
N GLY A 211 15.65 9.37 8.77
CA GLY A 211 15.53 10.11 10.03
C GLY A 211 14.10 10.47 10.44
N PRO A 212 13.93 10.92 11.70
CA PRO A 212 12.64 11.03 12.36
C PRO A 212 11.72 12.14 11.81
N HIS A 213 12.19 13.03 10.95
CA HIS A 213 11.36 14.06 10.31
C HIS A 213 10.20 13.47 9.50
N TRP A 214 10.35 12.24 8.98
CA TRP A 214 9.30 11.50 8.29
C TRP A 214 8.11 11.14 9.19
N LEU A 215 8.30 11.07 10.51
CA LEU A 215 7.19 10.89 11.45
C LEU A 215 6.22 12.08 11.41
N GLY A 216 6.71 13.29 11.10
CA GLY A 216 5.86 14.45 10.86
C GLY A 216 4.98 14.31 9.61
N VAL A 217 5.49 13.64 8.57
CA VAL A 217 4.71 13.30 7.36
C VAL A 217 3.62 12.28 7.69
N ALA A 218 3.95 11.23 8.45
CA ALA A 218 2.98 10.23 8.90
C ALA A 218 1.86 10.86 9.76
N GLU A 219 2.22 11.79 10.67
CA GLU A 219 1.25 12.49 11.51
C GLU A 219 0.34 13.42 10.68
N ARG A 220 0.86 14.12 9.68
CA ARG A 220 0.04 14.89 8.74
C ARG A 220 -0.96 14.00 7.99
N ALA A 221 -0.51 12.82 7.52
CA ALA A 221 -1.38 11.86 6.84
C ALA A 221 -2.48 11.33 7.78
N ARG A 222 -2.16 11.08 9.05
CA ARG A 222 -3.15 10.72 10.08
C ARG A 222 -4.14 11.84 10.34
N SER A 223 -3.65 13.08 10.39
CA SER A 223 -4.47 14.26 10.66
C SER A 223 -5.53 14.52 9.57
N TRP A 224 -5.31 14.02 8.35
CA TRP A 224 -6.32 14.06 7.30
C TRP A 224 -7.62 13.33 7.70
N PHE A 225 -7.52 12.21 8.41
CA PHE A 225 -8.68 11.49 8.94
C PHE A 225 -9.41 12.29 10.04
N LEU A 226 -8.69 13.20 10.69
CA LEU A 226 -9.19 14.03 11.81
C LEU A 226 -9.66 15.42 11.36
N GLY A 227 -9.83 15.62 10.05
CA GLY A 227 -10.37 16.85 9.49
C GLY A 227 -9.33 17.85 9.00
N GLN A 228 -8.01 17.55 9.08
CA GLN A 228 -7.01 18.38 8.41
C GLN A 228 -6.90 17.96 6.94
N ASN A 229 -7.96 18.27 6.18
CA ASN A 229 -8.17 17.93 4.78
C ASN A 229 -8.91 19.07 4.08
N ASP A 230 -9.12 18.93 2.77
CA ASP A 230 -9.67 20.01 1.92
C ASP A 230 -11.05 20.53 2.34
N THR A 231 -11.82 19.78 3.11
CA THR A 231 -13.18 20.18 3.52
C THR A 231 -13.36 20.37 5.02
N GLY A 232 -12.34 20.10 5.82
CA GLY A 232 -12.39 20.22 7.27
C GLY A 232 -13.24 19.16 7.99
N HIS A 233 -13.60 18.06 7.31
CA HIS A 233 -14.48 17.04 7.87
C HIS A 233 -13.70 15.82 8.39
N LEU A 234 -14.22 15.27 9.52
CA LEU A 234 -13.74 13.97 10.01
C LEU A 234 -14.04 12.88 8.99
N MET A 235 -13.05 12.03 8.73
CA MET A 235 -13.18 10.85 7.86
C MET A 235 -13.41 9.56 8.64
N VAL A 236 -13.66 9.66 9.93
CA VAL A 236 -13.98 8.57 10.84
C VAL A 236 -15.28 8.89 11.55
N ASP A 237 -16.17 7.91 11.59
CA ASP A 237 -17.38 7.96 12.42
C ASP A 237 -16.98 7.76 13.89
N THR A 238 -17.14 8.81 14.69
CA THR A 238 -16.72 8.82 16.09
C THR A 238 -17.56 7.91 17.01
N GLU A 239 -18.75 7.52 16.58
CA GLU A 239 -19.63 6.62 17.35
C GLU A 239 -19.27 5.16 17.14
N THR A 240 -18.88 4.79 15.90
CA THR A 240 -18.62 3.39 15.53
C THR A 240 -17.16 3.07 15.28
N GLY A 241 -16.31 4.08 15.08
CA GLY A 241 -14.91 3.93 14.66
C GLY A 241 -14.75 3.55 13.18
N ALA A 242 -15.82 3.49 12.40
CA ALA A 242 -15.76 3.12 11.00
C ALA A 242 -15.22 4.28 10.14
N GLY A 243 -14.41 3.96 9.14
CA GLY A 243 -13.94 4.92 8.14
C GLY A 243 -15.00 5.20 7.08
N PHE A 244 -15.14 6.46 6.66
CA PHE A 244 -15.96 6.85 5.51
C PHE A 244 -15.23 6.59 4.20
N ASP A 245 -15.96 6.21 3.12
CA ASP A 245 -15.37 5.68 1.89
C ASP A 245 -14.60 6.70 1.04
N GLY A 246 -14.85 7.98 1.23
CA GLY A 246 -14.11 9.01 0.49
C GLY A 246 -14.47 10.42 0.93
N LEU A 247 -13.57 11.36 0.65
CA LEU A 247 -13.80 12.78 0.82
C LEU A 247 -14.28 13.37 -0.50
N THR A 248 -15.54 13.85 -0.52
CA THR A 248 -16.11 14.54 -1.66
C THR A 248 -16.04 16.05 -1.46
N GLU A 249 -16.33 16.83 -2.50
CA GLU A 249 -16.43 18.29 -2.43
C GLU A 249 -17.42 18.79 -1.36
N ASN A 250 -18.45 17.99 -1.07
CA ASN A 250 -19.49 18.32 -0.09
C ASN A 250 -19.27 17.66 1.28
N GLY A 251 -18.07 17.14 1.55
CA GLY A 251 -17.73 16.41 2.76
C GLY A 251 -17.67 14.89 2.57
N PRO A 252 -17.69 14.09 3.66
CA PRO A 252 -17.45 12.65 3.57
C PRO A 252 -18.61 11.91 2.89
N ASN A 253 -18.27 11.00 1.98
CA ASN A 253 -19.15 9.93 1.56
C ASN A 253 -19.39 9.01 2.77
N ARG A 254 -20.59 9.04 3.32
CA ARG A 254 -20.93 8.36 4.58
C ARG A 254 -21.10 6.85 4.47
N ASN A 255 -20.90 6.26 3.30
CA ASN A 255 -20.73 4.82 3.19
C ASN A 255 -19.50 4.37 4.00
N ARG A 256 -19.52 3.18 4.59
CA ARG A 256 -18.52 2.67 5.52
C ARG A 256 -18.05 1.29 5.04
N GLY A 257 -17.26 1.29 3.97
CA GLY A 257 -16.70 0.08 3.41
C GLY A 257 -15.64 -0.56 4.33
N ALA A 258 -15.37 -1.83 4.07
CA ALA A 258 -14.34 -2.55 4.84
C ALA A 258 -12.95 -1.98 4.60
N GLU A 259 -12.61 -1.58 3.37
CA GLU A 259 -11.31 -1.00 3.01
C GLU A 259 -11.09 0.32 3.76
N SER A 260 -12.07 1.23 3.71
CA SER A 260 -12.00 2.53 4.35
C SER A 260 -11.93 2.44 5.88
N THR A 261 -12.67 1.48 6.45
CA THR A 261 -12.61 1.19 7.89
C THR A 261 -11.26 0.63 8.29
N LEU A 262 -10.70 -0.31 7.51
CA LEU A 262 -9.35 -0.84 7.76
C LEU A 262 -8.27 0.26 7.64
N ALA A 263 -8.38 1.15 6.65
CA ALA A 263 -7.47 2.29 6.50
C ALA A 263 -7.52 3.23 7.71
N ALA A 264 -8.73 3.56 8.19
CA ALA A 264 -8.91 4.39 9.38
C ALA A 264 -8.35 3.73 10.65
N VAL A 265 -8.63 2.44 10.87
CA VAL A 265 -8.11 1.69 12.01
C VAL A 265 -6.58 1.61 11.96
N ALA A 266 -5.99 1.31 10.81
CA ALA A 266 -4.55 1.26 10.65
C ALA A 266 -3.89 2.62 10.92
N ALA A 267 -4.47 3.71 10.40
CA ALA A 267 -4.00 5.07 10.62
C ALA A 267 -4.03 5.48 12.10
N MET A 268 -5.10 5.10 12.84
CA MET A 268 -5.23 5.45 14.26
C MET A 268 -4.36 4.57 15.14
N SER A 269 -4.25 3.27 14.87
CA SER A 269 -3.47 2.33 15.71
C SER A 269 -1.97 2.60 15.72
N ARG A 270 -1.41 3.21 14.68
CA ARG A 270 0.02 3.53 14.61
C ARG A 270 0.41 4.74 15.46
N ALA A 271 -0.51 5.62 15.78
CA ALA A 271 -0.27 6.73 16.69
C ALA A 271 0.10 6.25 18.10
N ASP A 272 -0.52 5.16 18.57
CA ASP A 272 -0.28 4.60 19.91
C ASP A 272 1.09 3.89 19.99
N ALA A 273 1.56 3.30 18.91
CA ALA A 273 2.86 2.62 18.87
C ALA A 273 4.05 3.59 18.92
N GLY A 274 3.89 4.81 18.42
CA GLY A 274 4.88 5.92 18.54
C GLY A 274 4.97 6.47 19.95
N ALA A 275 3.85 6.59 20.65
CA ALA A 275 3.78 7.12 22.02
C ALA A 275 4.32 6.13 23.08
N GLN A 276 4.39 4.83 22.79
CA GLN A 276 4.92 3.82 23.71
C GLN A 276 6.44 3.57 23.58
N ARG A 277 7.12 4.25 22.67
CA ARG A 277 8.57 4.11 22.42
C ARG A 277 9.40 5.34 22.81
N VAL A 278 8.81 6.28 23.56
CA VAL A 278 9.51 7.44 24.13
C VAL A 278 9.74 7.25 25.62
#